data_c2935d125c68a1eeb421190e33a7b473
#
_entry.id   c2935d125c68a1eeb421190e33a7b473
#
_cell.length_a   1.000
_cell.length_b   1.000
_cell.length_c   1.000
_cell.angle_alpha   90.00
_cell.angle_beta   90.00
_cell.angle_gamma   90.00
#
_symmetry.space_group_name_H-M   'P 1'
#
loop_
_entity.id
_entity.type
_entity.pdbx_description
1 polymer ?
#
loop_
_entity_poly.entity_id
_entity_poly.type
_entity_poly.pdbx_seq_one_letter_code
_entity_poly.pdbx_strand_id
1 'polypeptide(L)'
;ASASKPDMIVLDVMMPALDGFEVAKRLGEQRSDIPILFLTARDALEDRVQGLDLGGDDYLVKPFHLEELLARVRALLRRASEVKASRVRLGPLEVDLAGRGVYLAGRRVDLSLKEFALLETLLLHPGRVFAPEELAERVFGDPEKVGAVKVYVHYLRQKLFPEVVRTVPGGYRLGHEP
;
A
#
# COMPACT_ATOMS: atom_id res chain seq x y z
N ALA A 1 7.40 -27.73 -5.94
CA ALA A 1 6.08 -27.31 -5.52
C ALA A 1 6.14 -25.81 -5.28
N SER A 2 5.45 -25.03 -6.09
CA SER A 2 5.30 -23.58 -5.89
C SER A 2 4.51 -23.40 -4.59
N ALA A 3 5.16 -22.89 -3.54
CA ALA A 3 4.45 -22.50 -2.33
C ALA A 3 3.54 -21.30 -2.68
N SER A 4 2.24 -21.54 -2.81
CA SER A 4 1.28 -20.48 -3.03
C SER A 4 1.27 -19.56 -1.81
N LYS A 5 1.45 -18.26 -2.04
CA LYS A 5 1.36 -17.25 -0.98
C LYS A 5 -0.10 -17.21 -0.50
N PRO A 6 -0.39 -17.43 0.80
CA PRO A 6 -1.77 -17.40 1.29
C PRO A 6 -2.33 -15.98 1.22
N ASP A 7 -3.63 -15.85 1.06
CA ASP A 7 -4.31 -14.54 1.06
C ASP A 7 -4.58 -14.03 2.48
N MET A 8 -4.56 -14.91 3.47
CA MET A 8 -4.79 -14.63 4.88
C MET A 8 -4.22 -15.76 5.75
N ILE A 9 -3.87 -15.44 6.98
CA ILE A 9 -3.42 -16.41 7.98
C ILE A 9 -4.34 -16.34 9.20
N VAL A 10 -4.80 -17.50 9.68
CA VAL A 10 -5.48 -17.63 10.97
C VAL A 10 -4.54 -18.35 11.93
N LEU A 11 -4.16 -17.69 13.02
CA LEU A 11 -3.19 -18.17 13.99
C LEU A 11 -3.87 -18.39 15.35
N ASP A 12 -3.76 -19.58 15.91
CA ASP A 12 -4.03 -19.80 17.32
C ASP A 12 -2.86 -19.26 18.15
N VAL A 13 -3.14 -18.41 19.13
CA VAL A 13 -2.12 -17.89 20.04
C VAL A 13 -1.53 -19.01 20.89
N MET A 14 -2.37 -19.91 21.37
CA MET A 14 -1.94 -21.02 22.24
C MET A 14 -1.73 -22.31 21.44
N MET A 15 -0.57 -22.45 20.83
CA MET A 15 -0.17 -23.71 20.17
C MET A 15 0.87 -24.46 20.99
N PRO A 16 0.78 -25.81 21.10
CA PRO A 16 1.85 -26.60 21.72
C PRO A 16 3.18 -26.39 20.99
N ALA A 17 4.24 -26.06 21.69
CA ALA A 17 5.61 -25.89 21.22
C ALA A 17 5.91 -24.64 20.37
N LEU A 18 4.93 -23.85 19.95
CA LEU A 18 5.15 -22.59 19.21
C LEU A 18 4.13 -21.54 19.65
N ASP A 19 4.59 -20.37 20.01
CA ASP A 19 3.73 -19.22 20.28
C ASP A 19 3.26 -18.59 18.97
N GLY A 20 1.95 -18.40 18.79
CA GLY A 20 1.38 -17.74 17.61
C GLY A 20 1.92 -16.32 17.40
N PHE A 21 2.26 -15.61 18.46
CA PHE A 21 2.89 -14.28 18.39
C PHE A 21 4.31 -14.33 17.82
N GLU A 22 5.09 -15.33 18.18
CA GLU A 22 6.43 -15.54 17.62
C GLU A 22 6.37 -15.80 16.11
N VAL A 23 5.36 -16.58 15.66
CA VAL A 23 5.11 -16.81 14.24
C VAL A 23 4.74 -15.51 13.53
N ALA A 24 3.84 -14.71 14.10
CA ALA A 24 3.43 -13.44 13.53
C ALA A 24 4.59 -12.43 13.44
N LYS A 25 5.43 -12.37 14.47
CA LYS A 25 6.63 -11.54 14.49
C LYS A 25 7.58 -11.89 13.34
N ARG A 26 7.87 -13.17 13.15
CA ARG A 26 8.73 -13.65 12.05
C ARG A 26 8.14 -13.35 10.67
N LEU A 27 6.81 -13.43 10.54
CA LEU A 27 6.10 -13.07 9.30
C LEU A 27 6.17 -11.55 9.05
N GLY A 28 6.02 -10.73 10.09
CA GLY A 28 6.15 -9.27 10.01
C GLY A 28 7.56 -8.82 9.62
N GLU A 29 8.61 -9.50 10.13
CA GLU A 29 10.01 -9.24 9.76
C GLU A 29 10.27 -9.51 8.26
N GLN A 30 9.53 -10.45 7.66
CA GLN A 30 9.56 -10.73 6.22
C GLN A 30 8.73 -9.74 5.38
N ARG A 31 8.19 -8.67 5.98
CA ARG A 31 7.32 -7.66 5.34
C ARG A 31 6.15 -8.30 4.59
N SER A 32 5.51 -9.27 5.20
CA SER A 32 4.34 -9.92 4.62
C SER A 32 3.12 -9.01 4.76
N ASP A 33 2.54 -8.57 3.64
CA ASP A 33 1.25 -7.87 3.59
C ASP A 33 0.04 -8.82 3.74
N ILE A 34 0.27 -10.02 4.28
CA ILE A 34 -0.76 -11.02 4.47
C ILE A 34 -1.47 -10.72 5.78
N PRO A 35 -2.79 -10.49 5.79
CA PRO A 35 -3.53 -10.23 7.01
C PRO A 35 -3.51 -11.44 7.95
N ILE A 36 -3.40 -11.17 9.26
CA ILE A 36 -3.34 -12.18 10.31
C ILE A 36 -4.52 -11.99 11.26
N LEU A 37 -5.33 -13.05 11.42
CA LEU A 37 -6.36 -13.15 12.43
C LEU A 37 -5.88 -14.06 13.56
N PHE A 38 -5.78 -13.51 14.77
CA PHE A 38 -5.46 -14.31 15.95
C PHE A 38 -6.70 -14.96 16.56
N LEU A 39 -6.57 -16.24 16.94
CA LEU A 39 -7.53 -16.93 17.81
C LEU A 39 -6.95 -16.96 19.23
N THR A 40 -7.68 -16.43 20.21
CA THR A 40 -7.20 -16.29 21.59
C THR A 40 -8.19 -16.79 22.63
N ALA A 41 -7.73 -17.18 23.81
CA ALA A 41 -8.58 -17.50 24.95
C ALA A 41 -9.10 -16.22 25.62
N ARG A 42 -10.20 -16.35 26.39
CA ARG A 42 -10.94 -15.20 26.98
C ARG A 42 -10.13 -14.37 27.97
N ASP A 43 -9.13 -14.98 28.62
CA ASP A 43 -8.36 -14.40 29.74
C ASP A 43 -7.10 -13.62 29.29
N ALA A 44 -6.82 -13.59 27.98
CA ALA A 44 -5.63 -13.00 27.40
C ALA A 44 -5.86 -11.53 26.95
N LEU A 45 -6.38 -10.68 27.83
CA LEU A 45 -6.55 -9.24 27.54
C LEU A 45 -5.20 -8.54 27.32
N GLU A 46 -4.16 -8.96 28.04
CA GLU A 46 -2.79 -8.48 27.88
C GLU A 46 -2.19 -8.93 26.54
N ASP A 47 -2.52 -10.14 26.07
CA ASP A 47 -2.10 -10.68 24.79
C ASP A 47 -2.70 -9.89 23.61
N ARG A 48 -3.87 -9.24 23.79
CA ARG A 48 -4.52 -8.42 22.75
C ARG A 48 -3.72 -7.17 22.41
N VAL A 49 -3.15 -6.50 23.40
CA VAL A 49 -2.33 -5.29 23.21
C VAL A 49 -1.01 -5.69 22.54
N GLN A 50 -0.38 -6.77 22.98
CA GLN A 50 0.83 -7.30 22.34
C GLN A 50 0.58 -7.77 20.91
N GLY A 51 -0.56 -8.40 20.61
CA GLY A 51 -0.88 -8.89 19.27
C GLY A 51 -1.07 -7.79 18.25
N LEU A 52 -1.65 -6.66 18.63
CA LEU A 52 -1.81 -5.49 17.76
C LEU A 52 -0.47 -4.79 17.51
N ASP A 53 0.39 -4.70 18.53
CA ASP A 53 1.74 -4.12 18.42
C ASP A 53 2.68 -5.00 17.56
N LEU A 54 2.41 -6.30 17.50
CA LEU A 54 3.18 -7.29 16.72
C LEU A 54 2.70 -7.48 15.28
N GLY A 55 1.71 -6.69 14.83
CA GLY A 55 1.26 -6.67 13.44
C GLY A 55 0.07 -7.58 13.12
N GLY A 56 -0.70 -8.00 14.13
CA GLY A 56 -2.01 -8.65 13.91
C GLY A 56 -3.06 -7.64 13.45
N ASP A 57 -3.87 -8.05 12.46
CA ASP A 57 -4.89 -7.18 11.87
C ASP A 57 -6.24 -7.29 12.60
N ASP A 58 -6.52 -8.41 13.25
CA ASP A 58 -7.71 -8.63 14.08
C ASP A 58 -7.52 -9.88 14.97
N TYR A 59 -8.42 -10.07 15.95
CA TYR A 59 -8.44 -11.25 16.82
C TYR A 59 -9.87 -11.70 17.11
N LEU A 60 -10.01 -13.00 17.41
CA LEU A 60 -11.26 -13.65 17.75
C LEU A 60 -11.10 -14.48 19.01
N VAL A 61 -11.98 -14.23 19.99
CA VAL A 61 -11.91 -14.88 21.30
C VAL A 61 -12.66 -16.21 21.30
N LYS A 62 -12.02 -17.25 21.81
CA LYS A 62 -12.64 -18.57 22.03
C LYS A 62 -13.50 -18.58 23.32
N PRO A 63 -14.67 -19.24 23.33
CA PRO A 63 -15.33 -19.88 22.20
C PRO A 63 -16.03 -18.88 21.29
N PHE A 64 -16.04 -19.10 19.99
CA PHE A 64 -16.66 -18.25 18.99
C PHE A 64 -17.64 -19.03 18.10
N HIS A 65 -18.58 -18.33 17.49
CA HIS A 65 -19.47 -18.90 16.48
C HIS A 65 -18.81 -18.86 15.11
N LEU A 66 -19.07 -19.88 14.30
CA LEU A 66 -18.53 -19.96 12.94
C LEU A 66 -18.89 -18.72 12.10
N GLU A 67 -20.07 -18.16 12.28
CA GLU A 67 -20.54 -16.96 11.59
C GLU A 67 -19.68 -15.75 11.92
N GLU A 68 -19.23 -15.59 13.17
CA GLU A 68 -18.34 -14.52 13.59
C GLU A 68 -16.96 -14.66 12.95
N LEU A 69 -16.38 -15.86 12.96
CA LEU A 69 -15.13 -16.16 12.27
C LEU A 69 -15.22 -15.79 10.79
N LEU A 70 -16.25 -16.24 10.09
CA LEU A 70 -16.43 -15.97 8.66
C LEU A 70 -16.64 -14.47 8.37
N ALA A 71 -17.32 -13.75 9.26
CA ALA A 71 -17.50 -12.29 9.11
C ALA A 71 -16.16 -11.55 9.20
N ARG A 72 -15.30 -11.90 10.17
CA ARG A 72 -13.95 -11.31 10.34
C ARG A 72 -13.03 -11.66 9.18
N VAL A 73 -13.04 -12.91 8.73
CA VAL A 73 -12.29 -13.37 7.55
C VAL A 73 -12.66 -12.53 6.33
N ARG A 74 -13.98 -12.38 6.04
CA ARG A 74 -14.44 -11.55 4.92
C ARG A 74 -14.01 -10.09 5.05
N ALA A 75 -14.06 -9.52 6.25
CA ALA A 75 -13.66 -8.15 6.50
C ALA A 75 -12.17 -7.93 6.26
N LEU A 76 -11.32 -8.84 6.74
CA LEU A 76 -9.87 -8.78 6.55
C LEU A 76 -9.47 -8.97 5.10
N LEU A 77 -10.04 -9.95 4.39
CA LEU A 77 -9.79 -10.16 2.96
C LEU A 77 -10.23 -8.97 2.12
N ARG A 78 -11.35 -8.33 2.45
CA ARG A 78 -11.80 -7.10 1.78
C ARG A 78 -10.81 -5.97 1.98
N ARG A 79 -10.36 -5.69 3.22
CA ARG A 79 -9.34 -4.68 3.53
C ARG A 79 -8.03 -4.94 2.79
N ALA A 80 -7.56 -6.18 2.78
CA ALA A 80 -6.37 -6.57 2.04
C ALA A 80 -6.50 -6.35 0.53
N SER A 81 -7.69 -6.60 -0.04
CA SER A 81 -7.99 -6.34 -1.44
C SER A 81 -8.03 -4.83 -1.75
N GLU A 82 -8.62 -4.03 -0.88
CA GLU A 82 -8.65 -2.56 -1.01
C GLU A 82 -7.24 -1.97 -0.92
N VAL A 83 -6.40 -2.44 0.01
CA VAL A 83 -5.00 -2.04 0.12
C VAL A 83 -4.20 -2.48 -1.11
N LYS A 84 -4.39 -3.70 -1.61
CA LYS A 84 -3.77 -4.15 -2.87
C LYS A 84 -4.24 -3.33 -4.07
N ALA A 85 -5.53 -2.98 -4.13
CA ALA A 85 -6.10 -2.15 -5.20
C ALA A 85 -5.60 -0.69 -5.16
N SER A 86 -5.20 -0.21 -3.97
CA SER A 86 -4.62 1.13 -3.81
C SER A 86 -3.13 1.19 -4.14
N ARG A 87 -2.45 0.06 -4.29
CA ARG A 87 -1.02 0.00 -4.63
C ARG A 87 -0.80 -0.16 -6.11
N VAL A 88 -0.12 0.81 -6.68
CA VAL A 88 0.30 0.80 -8.10
C VAL A 88 1.80 0.54 -8.15
N ARG A 89 2.21 -0.36 -9.05
CA ARG A 89 3.63 -0.65 -9.32
C ARG A 89 4.00 -0.24 -10.73
N LEU A 90 5.14 0.41 -10.85
CA LEU A 90 5.77 0.79 -12.12
C LEU A 90 7.27 0.48 -12.02
N GLY A 91 7.66 -0.72 -12.44
CA GLY A 91 9.03 -1.22 -12.25
C GLY A 91 9.44 -1.24 -10.78
N PRO A 92 10.54 -0.56 -10.41
CA PRO A 92 11.01 -0.49 -9.04
C PRO A 92 10.19 0.46 -8.15
N LEU A 93 9.26 1.24 -8.76
CA LEU A 93 8.40 2.19 -8.06
C LEU A 93 7.14 1.49 -7.56
N GLU A 94 6.85 1.63 -6.28
CA GLU A 94 5.60 1.22 -5.64
C GLU A 94 4.94 2.43 -4.98
N VAL A 95 3.68 2.68 -5.29
CA VAL A 95 2.91 3.82 -4.76
C VAL A 95 1.65 3.30 -4.09
N ASP A 96 1.52 3.60 -2.81
CA ASP A 96 0.29 3.40 -2.04
C ASP A 96 -0.56 4.67 -2.13
N LEU A 97 -1.58 4.62 -2.98
CA LEU A 97 -2.46 5.77 -3.22
C LEU A 97 -3.30 6.13 -1.98
N ALA A 98 -3.74 5.13 -1.20
CA ALA A 98 -4.54 5.35 0.01
C ALA A 98 -3.71 5.93 1.16
N GLY A 99 -2.53 5.34 1.42
CA GLY A 99 -1.59 5.76 2.47
C GLY A 99 -0.65 6.90 2.04
N ARG A 100 -0.70 7.34 0.79
CA ARG A 100 0.22 8.33 0.18
C ARG A 100 1.70 7.96 0.37
N GLY A 101 2.00 6.67 0.35
CA GLY A 101 3.34 6.14 0.48
C GLY A 101 3.99 5.94 -0.89
N VAL A 102 5.23 6.36 -1.05
CA VAL A 102 6.01 6.15 -2.28
C VAL A 102 7.30 5.44 -1.93
N TYR A 103 7.59 4.37 -2.66
CA TYR A 103 8.77 3.53 -2.44
C TYR A 103 9.47 3.27 -3.76
N LEU A 104 10.77 3.47 -3.80
CA LEU A 104 11.63 3.15 -4.94
C LEU A 104 12.62 2.06 -4.55
N ALA A 105 12.59 0.92 -5.23
CA ALA A 105 13.39 -0.25 -4.89
C ALA A 105 13.31 -0.63 -3.39
N GLY A 106 12.10 -0.55 -2.81
CA GLY A 106 11.81 -0.84 -1.40
C GLY A 106 12.21 0.25 -0.41
N ARG A 107 12.80 1.36 -0.85
CA ARG A 107 13.14 2.51 0.02
C ARG A 107 12.07 3.58 -0.10
N ARG A 108 11.63 4.10 1.05
CA ARG A 108 10.67 5.21 1.08
C ARG A 108 11.27 6.47 0.46
N VAL A 109 10.46 7.13 -0.38
CA VAL A 109 10.78 8.43 -0.98
C VAL A 109 9.77 9.45 -0.50
N ASP A 110 10.23 10.54 0.08
CA ASP A 110 9.36 11.61 0.55
C ASP A 110 9.02 12.58 -0.58
N LEU A 111 7.74 12.58 -0.94
CA LEU A 111 7.16 13.53 -1.87
C LEU A 111 6.33 14.57 -1.11
N SER A 112 6.38 15.81 -1.57
CA SER A 112 5.44 16.85 -1.13
C SER A 112 4.01 16.52 -1.61
N LEU A 113 3.00 17.15 -1.03
CA LEU A 113 1.59 16.94 -1.41
C LEU A 113 1.35 17.19 -2.90
N LYS A 114 2.03 18.18 -3.49
CA LYS A 114 1.88 18.52 -4.91
C LYS A 114 2.62 17.57 -5.83
N GLU A 115 3.82 17.11 -5.43
CA GLU A 115 4.55 16.05 -6.14
C GLU A 115 3.73 14.76 -6.16
N PHE A 116 3.16 14.38 -5.01
CA PHE A 116 2.32 13.20 -4.92
C PHE A 116 1.06 13.34 -5.79
N ALA A 117 0.35 14.48 -5.73
CA ALA A 117 -0.85 14.72 -6.53
C ALA A 117 -0.58 14.66 -8.05
N LEU A 118 0.57 15.16 -8.49
CA LEU A 118 1.00 15.06 -9.88
C LEU A 118 1.26 13.60 -10.28
N LEU A 119 2.00 12.86 -9.45
CA LEU A 119 2.29 11.44 -9.68
C LEU A 119 1.00 10.61 -9.70
N GLU A 120 0.11 10.80 -8.72
CA GLU A 120 -1.18 10.13 -8.62
C GLU A 120 -2.05 10.38 -9.85
N THR A 121 -2.14 11.63 -10.32
CA THR A 121 -2.90 11.97 -11.52
C THR A 121 -2.44 11.17 -12.73
N LEU A 122 -1.14 11.00 -12.90
CA LEU A 122 -0.55 10.26 -14.01
C LEU A 122 -0.73 8.75 -13.84
N LEU A 123 -0.59 8.22 -12.62
CA LEU A 123 -0.74 6.79 -12.30
C LEU A 123 -2.17 6.29 -12.49
N LEU A 124 -3.16 7.12 -12.15
CA LEU A 124 -4.58 6.77 -12.32
C LEU A 124 -5.04 6.75 -13.79
N HIS A 125 -4.25 7.31 -14.69
CA HIS A 125 -4.58 7.38 -16.11
C HIS A 125 -3.38 6.94 -16.98
N PRO A 126 -2.95 5.68 -16.89
CA PRO A 126 -1.80 5.18 -17.63
C PRO A 126 -2.04 5.31 -19.13
N GLY A 127 -1.04 5.82 -19.85
CA GLY A 127 -1.11 6.03 -21.30
C GLY A 127 -1.78 7.34 -21.74
N ARG A 128 -2.51 8.04 -20.87
CA ARG A 128 -3.11 9.34 -21.21
C ARG A 128 -2.04 10.44 -21.27
N VAL A 129 -2.13 11.28 -22.27
CA VAL A 129 -1.37 12.52 -22.38
C VAL A 129 -2.18 13.65 -21.75
N PHE A 130 -1.57 14.36 -20.82
CA PHE A 130 -2.16 15.52 -20.15
C PHE A 130 -1.52 16.80 -20.67
N ALA A 131 -2.32 17.75 -21.08
CA ALA A 131 -1.84 19.10 -21.39
C ALA A 131 -1.29 19.76 -20.11
N PRO A 132 -0.25 20.61 -20.21
CA PRO A 132 0.32 21.27 -19.04
C PRO A 132 -0.70 22.10 -18.26
N GLU A 133 -1.64 22.75 -18.94
CA GLU A 133 -2.74 23.54 -18.38
C GLU A 133 -3.70 22.64 -17.56
N GLU A 134 -4.02 21.45 -18.09
CA GLU A 134 -4.87 20.48 -17.40
C GLU A 134 -4.21 19.96 -16.10
N LEU A 135 -2.91 19.68 -16.15
CA LEU A 135 -2.17 19.29 -14.95
C LEU A 135 -2.07 20.45 -13.95
N ALA A 136 -1.88 21.68 -14.44
CA ALA A 136 -1.84 22.85 -13.59
C ALA A 136 -3.17 23.04 -12.84
N GLU A 137 -4.29 22.92 -13.55
CA GLU A 137 -5.64 22.98 -12.94
C GLU A 137 -5.83 21.86 -11.90
N ARG A 138 -5.55 20.60 -12.26
CA ARG A 138 -5.76 19.44 -11.37
C ARG A 138 -4.90 19.46 -10.12
N VAL A 139 -3.64 19.87 -10.24
CA VAL A 139 -2.65 19.80 -9.15
C VAL A 139 -2.64 21.08 -8.32
N PHE A 140 -2.81 22.24 -8.94
CA PHE A 140 -2.66 23.55 -8.30
C PHE A 140 -4.00 24.33 -8.21
N GLY A 141 -5.04 23.89 -8.92
CA GLY A 141 -6.33 24.60 -9.00
C GLY A 141 -6.24 25.88 -9.85
N ASP A 142 -5.27 25.95 -10.76
CA ASP A 142 -5.01 27.14 -11.55
C ASP A 142 -4.30 26.75 -12.86
N PRO A 143 -4.98 26.84 -14.02
CA PRO A 143 -4.45 26.42 -15.30
C PRO A 143 -3.28 27.29 -15.78
N GLU A 144 -3.09 28.51 -15.23
CA GLU A 144 -1.98 29.39 -15.60
C GLU A 144 -0.65 28.95 -14.97
N LYS A 145 -0.66 28.07 -13.97
CA LYS A 145 0.54 27.55 -13.29
C LYS A 145 1.30 26.49 -14.08
N VAL A 146 1.33 26.57 -15.40
CA VAL A 146 2.08 25.68 -16.30
C VAL A 146 3.57 25.62 -15.96
N GLY A 147 4.16 26.72 -15.56
CA GLY A 147 5.55 26.77 -15.12
C GLY A 147 5.83 25.89 -13.90
N ALA A 148 4.89 25.85 -12.95
CA ALA A 148 5.00 24.98 -11.78
C ALA A 148 4.98 23.51 -12.19
N VAL A 149 4.13 23.10 -13.14
CA VAL A 149 4.08 21.70 -13.63
C VAL A 149 5.47 21.24 -14.09
N LYS A 150 6.19 22.06 -14.85
CA LYS A 150 7.55 21.75 -15.33
C LYS A 150 8.51 21.51 -14.15
N VAL A 151 8.45 22.36 -13.12
CA VAL A 151 9.28 22.23 -11.92
C VAL A 151 8.96 20.93 -11.16
N TYR A 152 7.69 20.61 -10.97
CA TYR A 152 7.30 19.41 -10.25
C TYR A 152 7.57 18.13 -11.04
N VAL A 153 7.45 18.14 -12.36
CA VAL A 153 7.91 17.04 -13.23
C VAL A 153 9.41 16.83 -13.06
N HIS A 154 10.20 17.91 -13.01
CA HIS A 154 11.63 17.83 -12.77
C HIS A 154 11.94 17.19 -11.39
N TYR A 155 11.24 17.60 -10.33
CA TYR A 155 11.42 17.01 -9.00
C TYR A 155 11.07 15.52 -8.96
N LEU A 156 9.98 15.11 -9.59
CA LEU A 156 9.63 13.69 -9.67
C LEU A 156 10.71 12.87 -10.38
N ARG A 157 11.25 13.39 -11.48
CA ARG A 157 12.36 12.74 -12.21
C ARG A 157 13.62 12.62 -11.38
N GLN A 158 13.94 13.64 -10.58
CA GLN A 158 15.11 13.61 -9.70
C GLN A 158 14.93 12.65 -8.51
N LYS A 159 13.75 12.65 -7.89
CA LYS A 159 13.49 11.86 -6.68
C LYS A 159 13.21 10.38 -6.98
N LEU A 160 12.67 10.07 -8.14
CA LEU A 160 12.30 8.73 -8.56
C LEU A 160 13.26 8.23 -9.64
N PHE A 161 12.93 8.44 -10.89
CA PHE A 161 13.78 8.14 -12.03
C PHE A 161 13.38 9.00 -13.25
N PRO A 162 14.30 9.25 -14.21
CA PRO A 162 14.06 10.18 -15.31
C PRO A 162 12.84 9.88 -16.16
N GLU A 163 12.55 8.61 -16.38
CA GLU A 163 11.47 8.12 -17.26
C GLU A 163 10.10 8.04 -16.59
N VAL A 164 9.99 8.32 -15.29
CA VAL A 164 8.71 8.25 -14.53
C VAL A 164 7.63 9.14 -15.13
N VAL A 165 8.02 10.29 -15.66
CA VAL A 165 7.15 11.18 -16.44
C VAL A 165 7.79 11.47 -17.78
N ARG A 166 7.10 11.16 -18.87
CA ARG A 166 7.57 11.47 -20.23
C ARG A 166 6.95 12.75 -20.76
N THR A 167 7.79 13.59 -21.34
CA THR A 167 7.33 14.71 -22.17
C THR A 167 7.10 14.20 -23.57
N VAL A 168 5.90 14.45 -24.08
CA VAL A 168 5.45 14.02 -25.41
C VAL A 168 4.77 15.20 -26.13
N PRO A 169 4.54 15.12 -27.45
CA PRO A 169 3.73 16.13 -28.12
C PRO A 169 2.38 16.27 -27.41
N GLY A 170 2.00 17.47 -27.04
CA GLY A 170 0.76 17.77 -26.32
C GLY A 170 0.87 17.77 -24.80
N GLY A 171 2.03 17.40 -24.19
CA GLY A 171 2.19 17.53 -22.75
C GLY A 171 2.99 16.41 -22.07
N TYR A 172 2.42 15.87 -21.01
CA TYR A 172 3.05 14.87 -20.15
C TYR A 172 2.22 13.62 -20.03
N ARG A 173 2.86 12.49 -19.90
CA ARG A 173 2.23 11.21 -19.54
C ARG A 173 3.08 10.44 -18.56
N LEU A 174 2.47 9.44 -17.92
CA LEU A 174 3.22 8.45 -17.16
C LEU A 174 4.25 7.76 -18.07
N GLY A 175 5.45 7.59 -17.57
CA GLY A 175 6.49 6.85 -18.26
C GLY A 175 6.29 5.34 -18.18
N HIS A 176 7.27 4.64 -18.69
CA HIS A 176 7.41 3.20 -18.51
C HIS A 176 8.48 2.92 -17.45
N GLU A 177 8.63 1.65 -17.10
CA GLU A 177 9.76 1.18 -16.29
C GLU A 177 11.09 1.65 -16.89
N PRO A 178 12.09 1.94 -16.05
CA PRO A 178 13.43 2.27 -16.52
C PRO A 178 14.08 1.10 -17.26
#